data_dcad51bb8770bf14468b8a4ec1d20aeb
#
_entry.id   dcad51bb8770bf14468b8a4ec1d20aeb
#
_cell.length_a   1.000
_cell.length_b   1.000
_cell.length_c   1.000
_cell.angle_alpha   90.00
_cell.angle_beta   90.00
_cell.angle_gamma   90.00
#
_symmetry.space_group_name_H-M   'P 1'
#
loop_
_entity.id
_entity.type
_entity.pdbx_description
1 polymer ?
#
loop_
_entity_poly.entity_id
_entity_poly.type
_entity_poly.pdbx_seq_one_letter_code
_entity_poly.pdbx_strand_id
1 'polypeptide(L)'
;ERPRRTKAYPIALINKNINLDQLLAINNAMKYPLAYIQGPPGTGKTNTIINTIVTAFFNNVTVLFASYNNVPIDNVFEKLSSMKYRGKTIPFPVLRLGNTEKVMEAIKYINELRTQVQSLQIFASTLDKRKDDRIDRAKRLSARLKEYEEILDLKERKETLTHLMKYQEHMKNTMKLLPFQTDLQGYQMQKLDKRIAAIGEISDADAMQLLDRNEDEFYQYLFYTSARYIKALEEPKFQELRQILDSDETPEKLVNEFNKYMRKSENV
;
A
#
# COMPACT_ATOMS: atom_id res chain seq x y z
N GLU A 1 17.96 0.84 -6.32
CA GLU A 1 17.62 -0.54 -5.88
C GLU A 1 16.90 -1.30 -6.99
N ARG A 2 17.14 -2.61 -7.08
CA ARG A 2 16.46 -3.46 -8.07
C ARG A 2 15.10 -3.89 -7.51
N PRO A 3 14.02 -3.82 -8.29
CA PRO A 3 12.71 -4.29 -7.84
C PRO A 3 12.75 -5.81 -7.56
N ARG A 4 12.16 -6.24 -6.46
CA ARG A 4 12.05 -7.67 -6.10
C ARG A 4 11.31 -8.48 -7.14
N ARG A 5 10.37 -7.86 -7.84
CA ARG A 5 9.47 -8.52 -8.78
C ARG A 5 9.25 -7.65 -10.01
N THR A 6 9.32 -8.23 -11.18
CA THR A 6 8.94 -7.58 -12.45
C THR A 6 7.42 -7.49 -12.64
N LYS A 7 6.64 -8.11 -11.73
CA LYS A 7 5.18 -8.19 -11.80
C LYS A 7 4.55 -6.83 -11.47
N ALA A 8 3.63 -6.37 -12.31
CA ALA A 8 2.75 -5.26 -11.99
C ALA A 8 1.64 -5.72 -11.03
N TYR A 9 1.38 -4.93 -10.00
CA TYR A 9 0.35 -5.19 -8.99
C TYR A 9 -0.87 -4.30 -9.25
N PRO A 10 -2.08 -4.88 -9.41
CA PRO A 10 -3.31 -4.09 -9.38
C PRO A 10 -3.39 -3.29 -8.09
N ILE A 11 -3.56 -1.97 -8.22
CA ILE A 11 -3.75 -1.07 -7.07
C ILE A 11 -5.22 -1.02 -6.73
N ALA A 12 -5.53 -1.19 -5.46
CA ALA A 12 -6.86 -1.15 -4.90
C ALA A 12 -6.98 0.00 -3.90
N LEU A 13 -7.98 0.85 -4.08
CA LEU A 13 -8.16 2.07 -3.28
C LEU A 13 -9.52 2.07 -2.59
N ILE A 14 -9.51 2.29 -1.27
CA ILE A 14 -10.71 2.59 -0.49
C ILE A 14 -11.09 4.07 -0.68
N ASN A 15 -10.11 4.95 -0.64
CA ASN A 15 -10.31 6.37 -0.84
C ASN A 15 -9.74 6.78 -2.20
N LYS A 16 -10.59 7.37 -3.04
CA LYS A 16 -10.24 7.79 -4.40
C LYS A 16 -9.56 9.16 -4.47
N ASN A 17 -9.57 9.92 -3.38
CA ASN A 17 -8.83 11.18 -3.29
C ASN A 17 -7.34 10.89 -3.05
N ILE A 18 -6.68 10.49 -4.12
CA ILE A 18 -5.27 10.12 -4.14
C ILE A 18 -4.61 10.80 -5.34
N ASN A 19 -3.39 11.28 -5.16
CA ASN A 19 -2.57 11.88 -6.21
C ASN A 19 -1.51 10.91 -6.74
N LEU A 20 -0.78 11.33 -7.78
CA LEU A 20 0.29 10.53 -8.40
C LEU A 20 1.40 10.13 -7.42
N ASP A 21 1.80 11.02 -6.50
CA ASP A 21 2.84 10.73 -5.52
C ASP A 21 2.42 9.60 -4.58
N GLN A 22 1.17 9.61 -4.14
CA GLN A 22 0.61 8.55 -3.29
C GLN A 22 0.45 7.24 -4.07
N LEU A 23 0.05 7.29 -5.35
CA LEU A 23 -0.01 6.10 -6.21
C LEU A 23 1.38 5.50 -6.44
N LEU A 24 2.38 6.35 -6.69
CA LEU A 24 3.77 5.95 -6.83
C LEU A 24 4.29 5.31 -5.53
N ALA A 25 3.97 5.89 -4.37
CA ALA A 25 4.34 5.34 -3.07
C ALA A 25 3.76 3.92 -2.86
N ILE A 26 2.47 3.70 -3.16
CA ILE A 26 1.82 2.39 -3.08
C ILE A 26 2.47 1.39 -4.05
N ASN A 27 2.70 1.80 -5.31
CA ASN A 27 3.33 0.96 -6.33
C ASN A 27 4.75 0.54 -5.91
N ASN A 28 5.53 1.48 -5.36
CA ASN A 28 6.90 1.23 -4.92
C ASN A 28 6.95 0.35 -3.66
N ALA A 29 6.03 0.53 -2.70
CA ALA A 29 5.89 -0.35 -1.55
C ALA A 29 5.62 -1.81 -1.94
N MET A 30 4.89 -2.04 -3.05
CA MET A 30 4.63 -3.39 -3.55
C MET A 30 5.79 -4.00 -4.35
N LYS A 31 6.63 -3.19 -4.97
CA LYS A 31 7.68 -3.63 -5.90
C LYS A 31 9.05 -3.78 -5.26
N TYR A 32 9.45 -2.79 -4.47
CA TYR A 32 10.82 -2.70 -3.96
C TYR A 32 10.97 -3.44 -2.63
N PRO A 33 12.14 -4.01 -2.35
CA PRO A 33 12.43 -4.63 -1.05
C PRO A 33 12.42 -3.61 0.08
N LEU A 34 12.75 -2.37 -0.21
CA LEU A 34 12.70 -1.23 0.68
C LEU A 34 12.16 -0.04 -0.08
N ALA A 35 11.13 0.61 0.44
CA ALA A 35 10.58 1.86 -0.05
C ALA A 35 10.52 2.86 1.11
N TYR A 36 11.21 3.98 0.97
CA TYR A 36 11.14 5.09 1.92
C TYR A 36 10.12 6.11 1.44
N ILE A 37 9.09 6.36 2.25
CA ILE A 37 7.99 7.25 1.92
C ILE A 37 7.95 8.39 2.94
N GLN A 38 8.30 9.58 2.51
CA GLN A 38 8.24 10.78 3.34
C GLN A 38 7.03 11.63 2.95
N GLY A 39 6.36 12.17 3.96
CA GLY A 39 5.24 13.10 3.74
C GLY A 39 5.08 14.05 4.91
N PRO A 40 4.98 15.37 4.68
CA PRO A 40 4.65 16.36 5.70
C PRO A 40 3.32 16.06 6.41
N PRO A 41 3.02 16.67 7.54
CA PRO A 41 1.68 16.64 8.15
C PRO A 41 0.61 17.09 7.14
N GLY A 42 -0.55 16.42 7.14
CA GLY A 42 -1.67 16.76 6.25
C GLY A 42 -1.61 16.19 4.82
N THR A 43 -0.55 15.50 4.41
CA THR A 43 -0.40 14.92 3.06
C THR A 43 -1.13 13.60 2.84
N GLY A 44 -1.99 13.17 3.75
CA GLY A 44 -2.77 11.95 3.58
C GLY A 44 -2.02 10.64 3.84
N LYS A 45 -0.92 10.64 4.61
CA LYS A 45 -0.13 9.44 4.93
C LYS A 45 -0.97 8.26 5.40
N THR A 46 -1.92 8.47 6.30
CA THR A 46 -2.81 7.41 6.80
C THR A 46 -3.63 6.78 5.68
N ASN A 47 -4.14 7.57 4.73
CA ASN A 47 -4.86 7.05 3.58
C ASN A 47 -3.93 6.24 2.66
N THR A 48 -2.71 6.68 2.45
CA THR A 48 -1.69 5.94 1.68
C THR A 48 -1.38 4.60 2.34
N ILE A 49 -1.20 4.55 3.66
CA ILE A 49 -0.97 3.31 4.43
C ILE A 49 -2.16 2.35 4.26
N ILE A 50 -3.40 2.82 4.46
CA ILE A 50 -4.60 2.01 4.35
C ILE A 50 -4.75 1.47 2.92
N ASN A 51 -4.57 2.31 1.90
CA ASN A 51 -4.61 1.89 0.51
C ASN A 51 -3.49 0.89 0.16
N THR A 52 -2.30 1.02 0.77
CA THR A 52 -1.22 0.04 0.64
C THR A 52 -1.61 -1.31 1.24
N ILE A 53 -2.20 -1.33 2.44
CA ILE A 53 -2.67 -2.56 3.11
C ILE A 53 -3.75 -3.24 2.26
N VAL A 54 -4.72 -2.49 1.77
CA VAL A 54 -5.81 -3.03 0.93
C VAL A 54 -5.27 -3.50 -0.42
N THR A 55 -4.32 -2.78 -1.01
CA THR A 55 -3.63 -3.23 -2.24
C THR A 55 -2.86 -4.52 -2.01
N ALA A 56 -2.18 -4.66 -0.89
CA ALA A 56 -1.47 -5.89 -0.53
C ALA A 56 -2.46 -7.06 -0.36
N PHE A 57 -3.53 -6.88 0.39
CA PHE A 57 -4.60 -7.86 0.54
C PHE A 57 -5.20 -8.28 -0.81
N PHE A 58 -5.49 -7.30 -1.68
CA PHE A 58 -6.00 -7.53 -3.04
C PHE A 58 -5.06 -8.37 -3.90
N ASN A 59 -3.77 -8.36 -3.60
CA ASN A 59 -2.72 -9.12 -4.28
C ASN A 59 -2.27 -10.37 -3.52
N ASN A 60 -3.01 -10.79 -2.48
CA ASN A 60 -2.68 -11.94 -1.61
C ASN A 60 -1.30 -11.79 -0.93
N VAL A 61 -1.00 -10.58 -0.47
CA VAL A 61 0.22 -10.27 0.28
C VAL A 61 -0.14 -9.94 1.72
N THR A 62 0.52 -10.58 2.67
CA THR A 62 0.38 -10.29 4.09
C THR A 62 1.12 -9.01 4.46
N VAL A 63 0.55 -8.22 5.36
CA VAL A 63 1.14 -6.96 5.82
C VAL A 63 1.27 -6.96 7.34
N LEU A 64 2.44 -6.60 7.82
CA LEU A 64 2.66 -6.21 9.21
C LEU A 64 2.80 -4.69 9.27
N PHE A 65 1.86 -4.02 9.93
CA PHE A 65 1.93 -2.58 10.20
C PHE A 65 2.38 -2.34 11.64
N ALA A 66 3.54 -1.73 11.81
CA ALA A 66 4.09 -1.39 13.12
C ALA A 66 4.32 0.11 13.24
N SER A 67 4.11 0.66 14.43
CA SER A 67 4.36 2.06 14.75
C SER A 67 4.90 2.17 16.18
N TYR A 68 5.71 3.19 16.42
CA TYR A 68 6.19 3.53 17.75
C TYR A 68 5.05 3.96 18.68
N ASN A 69 4.02 4.61 18.15
CA ASN A 69 2.83 5.05 18.88
C ASN A 69 1.61 4.18 18.53
N ASN A 70 0.73 3.99 19.51
CA ASN A 70 -0.51 3.22 19.33
C ASN A 70 -1.54 3.92 18.44
N VAL A 71 -1.67 5.25 18.54
CA VAL A 71 -2.71 6.03 17.84
C VAL A 71 -2.75 5.77 16.32
N PRO A 72 -1.62 5.77 15.57
CA PRO A 72 -1.67 5.43 14.15
C PRO A 72 -2.17 4.02 13.87
N ILE A 73 -1.83 3.04 14.74
CA ILE A 73 -2.25 1.65 14.58
C ILE A 73 -3.75 1.53 14.82
N ASP A 74 -4.24 2.14 15.90
CA ASP A 74 -5.66 2.12 16.26
C ASP A 74 -6.51 2.78 15.16
N ASN A 75 -6.07 3.93 14.62
CA ASN A 75 -6.74 4.61 13.51
C ASN A 75 -6.81 3.74 12.23
N VAL A 76 -5.74 3.03 11.90
CA VAL A 76 -5.72 2.13 10.73
C VAL A 76 -6.63 0.94 10.97
N PHE A 77 -6.57 0.32 12.16
CA PHE A 77 -7.44 -0.79 12.55
C PHE A 77 -8.91 -0.41 12.48
N GLU A 78 -9.30 0.71 13.10
CA GLU A 78 -10.68 1.21 13.10
C GLU A 78 -11.22 1.42 11.67
N LYS A 79 -10.44 2.07 10.80
CA LYS A 79 -10.85 2.31 9.42
C LYS A 79 -11.02 1.00 8.63
N LEU A 80 -10.14 0.02 8.81
CA LEU A 80 -10.22 -1.27 8.11
C LEU A 80 -11.37 -2.14 8.64
N SER A 81 -11.58 -2.17 9.96
CA SER A 81 -12.63 -2.98 10.59
C SER A 81 -14.05 -2.37 10.46
N SER A 82 -14.16 -1.07 10.21
CA SER A 82 -15.44 -0.37 10.05
C SER A 82 -15.96 -0.29 8.62
N MET A 83 -15.21 -0.81 7.63
CA MET A 83 -15.65 -0.81 6.23
C MET A 83 -16.98 -1.53 6.05
N LYS A 84 -17.84 -0.99 5.17
CA LYS A 84 -19.16 -1.55 4.91
C LYS A 84 -19.39 -1.78 3.41
N TYR A 85 -20.14 -2.84 3.13
CA TYR A 85 -20.70 -3.12 1.82
C TYR A 85 -22.21 -3.36 1.95
N ARG A 86 -23.00 -2.55 1.28
CA ARG A 86 -24.49 -2.60 1.31
C ARG A 86 -25.05 -2.70 2.74
N GLY A 87 -24.53 -1.84 3.64
CA GLY A 87 -24.94 -1.75 5.04
C GLY A 87 -24.38 -2.83 5.98
N LYS A 88 -23.71 -3.86 5.46
CA LYS A 88 -23.06 -4.90 6.26
C LYS A 88 -21.59 -4.60 6.45
N THR A 89 -21.05 -4.83 7.64
CA THR A 89 -19.62 -4.69 7.90
C THR A 89 -18.84 -5.74 7.11
N ILE A 90 -17.76 -5.32 6.45
CA ILE A 90 -16.86 -6.23 5.75
C ILE A 90 -16.03 -6.98 6.80
N PRO A 91 -16.01 -8.32 6.80
CA PRO A 91 -15.20 -9.10 7.74
C PRO A 91 -13.71 -9.07 7.35
N PHE A 92 -13.11 -7.86 7.31
CA PHE A 92 -11.74 -7.68 6.85
C PHE A 92 -10.76 -8.36 7.82
N PRO A 93 -9.84 -9.22 7.35
CA PRO A 93 -8.96 -10.02 8.20
C PRO A 93 -7.78 -9.17 8.72
N VAL A 94 -8.06 -8.26 9.62
CA VAL A 94 -7.07 -7.40 10.29
C VAL A 94 -7.07 -7.69 11.79
N LEU A 95 -5.89 -7.74 12.40
CA LEU A 95 -5.73 -7.96 13.83
C LEU A 95 -4.91 -6.83 14.45
N ARG A 96 -5.36 -6.38 15.61
CA ARG A 96 -4.64 -5.44 16.47
C ARG A 96 -3.95 -6.21 17.60
N LEU A 97 -2.65 -6.43 17.44
CA LEU A 97 -1.83 -7.10 18.44
C LEU A 97 -1.06 -6.08 19.29
N GLY A 98 -0.59 -6.50 20.45
CA GLY A 98 0.18 -5.66 21.38
C GLY A 98 0.30 -6.29 22.76
N ASN A 99 -0.16 -5.60 23.80
CA ASN A 99 -0.20 -6.14 25.16
C ASN A 99 -1.28 -7.24 25.31
N THR A 100 -1.33 -7.85 26.49
CA THR A 100 -2.28 -8.95 26.81
C THR A 100 -3.72 -8.58 26.52
N GLU A 101 -4.15 -7.36 26.87
CA GLU A 101 -5.51 -6.86 26.63
C GLU A 101 -5.82 -6.80 25.12
N LYS A 102 -4.90 -6.29 24.31
CA LYS A 102 -5.08 -6.20 22.84
C LYS A 102 -5.10 -7.56 22.18
N VAL A 103 -4.36 -8.53 22.69
CA VAL A 103 -4.43 -9.91 22.20
C VAL A 103 -5.79 -10.55 22.53
N MET A 104 -6.33 -10.30 23.74
CA MET A 104 -7.69 -10.76 24.10
C MET A 104 -8.77 -10.13 23.23
N GLU A 105 -8.68 -8.82 22.95
CA GLU A 105 -9.56 -8.13 21.99
C GLU A 105 -9.46 -8.76 20.59
N ALA A 106 -8.25 -9.10 20.14
CA ALA A 106 -8.04 -9.74 18.84
C ALA A 106 -8.67 -11.13 18.76
N ILE A 107 -8.54 -11.96 19.79
CA ILE A 107 -9.18 -13.29 19.89
C ILE A 107 -10.69 -13.15 19.81
N LYS A 108 -11.26 -12.23 20.60
CA LYS A 108 -12.69 -11.94 20.57
C LYS A 108 -13.14 -11.48 19.18
N TYR A 109 -12.39 -10.58 18.56
CA TYR A 109 -12.69 -10.08 17.23
C TYR A 109 -12.66 -11.19 16.15
N ILE A 110 -11.71 -12.12 16.21
CA ILE A 110 -11.68 -13.27 15.29
C ILE A 110 -12.97 -14.11 15.46
N ASN A 111 -13.42 -14.37 16.69
CA ASN A 111 -14.63 -15.15 16.94
C ASN A 111 -15.89 -14.41 16.47
N GLU A 112 -15.95 -13.09 16.60
CA GLU A 112 -17.02 -12.26 16.04
C GLU A 112 -17.05 -12.37 14.51
N LEU A 113 -15.89 -12.29 13.84
CA LEU A 113 -15.79 -12.47 12.39
C LEU A 113 -16.20 -13.88 11.95
N ARG A 114 -15.79 -14.94 12.67
CA ARG A 114 -16.21 -16.33 12.39
C ARG A 114 -17.73 -16.47 12.46
N THR A 115 -18.35 -15.95 13.52
CA THR A 115 -19.81 -15.94 13.69
C THR A 115 -20.50 -15.18 12.56
N GLN A 116 -19.99 -14.00 12.19
CA GLN A 116 -20.53 -13.17 11.11
C GLN A 116 -20.56 -13.90 9.77
N VAL A 117 -19.53 -14.68 9.44
CA VAL A 117 -19.41 -15.33 8.13
C VAL A 117 -20.04 -16.72 8.09
N GLN A 118 -20.43 -17.30 9.22
CA GLN A 118 -20.92 -18.68 9.31
C GLN A 118 -22.09 -18.96 8.36
N SER A 119 -23.07 -18.08 8.34
CA SER A 119 -24.29 -18.20 7.51
C SER A 119 -24.15 -17.58 6.11
N LEU A 120 -23.02 -16.93 5.79
CA LEU A 120 -22.85 -16.25 4.52
C LEU A 120 -22.63 -17.24 3.38
N GLN A 121 -23.39 -17.09 2.30
CA GLN A 121 -23.05 -17.70 1.02
C GLN A 121 -21.99 -16.85 0.32
N ILE A 122 -20.89 -17.48 -0.08
CA ILE A 122 -19.76 -16.79 -0.73
C ILE A 122 -19.88 -16.99 -2.23
N PHE A 123 -20.00 -15.87 -2.94
CA PHE A 123 -20.04 -15.85 -4.41
C PHE A 123 -18.71 -15.31 -4.97
N ALA A 124 -18.36 -15.73 -6.19
CA ALA A 124 -17.28 -15.09 -6.93
C ALA A 124 -17.70 -13.67 -7.33
N SER A 125 -16.85 -12.70 -7.03
CA SER A 125 -17.12 -11.30 -7.40
C SER A 125 -16.95 -11.07 -8.92
N THR A 126 -17.54 -10.00 -9.42
CA THR A 126 -17.35 -9.58 -10.82
C THR A 126 -15.87 -9.29 -11.12
N LEU A 127 -15.12 -8.78 -10.13
CA LEU A 127 -13.68 -8.55 -10.27
C LEU A 127 -12.87 -9.83 -10.40
N ASP A 128 -13.30 -10.95 -9.79
CA ASP A 128 -12.65 -12.25 -9.99
C ASP A 128 -12.74 -12.68 -11.46
N LYS A 129 -13.86 -12.39 -12.12
CA LYS A 129 -14.10 -12.72 -13.54
C LYS A 129 -13.27 -11.86 -14.50
N ARG A 130 -12.87 -10.66 -14.10
CA ARG A 130 -12.10 -9.71 -14.93
C ARG A 130 -10.61 -9.65 -14.55
N LYS A 131 -10.04 -10.79 -14.11
CA LYS A 131 -8.66 -10.85 -13.63
C LYS A 131 -7.63 -10.40 -14.67
N ASP A 132 -7.78 -10.80 -15.92
CA ASP A 132 -6.83 -10.49 -16.99
C ASP A 132 -6.87 -9.00 -17.36
N ASP A 133 -8.05 -8.40 -17.50
CA ASP A 133 -8.23 -6.96 -17.73
C ASP A 133 -7.59 -6.14 -16.60
N ARG A 134 -7.77 -6.58 -15.37
CA ARG A 134 -7.19 -5.96 -14.18
C ARG A 134 -5.66 -5.98 -14.18
N ILE A 135 -5.07 -7.11 -14.60
CA ILE A 135 -3.61 -7.25 -14.72
C ILE A 135 -3.06 -6.35 -15.84
N ASP A 136 -3.76 -6.24 -16.97
CA ASP A 136 -3.33 -5.39 -18.07
C ASP A 136 -3.41 -3.90 -17.73
N ARG A 137 -4.45 -3.47 -17.02
CA ARG A 137 -4.53 -2.11 -16.48
C ARG A 137 -3.42 -1.84 -15.48
N ALA A 138 -3.11 -2.79 -14.60
CA ALA A 138 -2.01 -2.67 -13.65
C ALA A 138 -0.64 -2.51 -14.34
N LYS A 139 -0.40 -3.23 -15.45
CA LYS A 139 0.82 -3.07 -16.25
C LYS A 139 0.92 -1.66 -16.84
N ARG A 140 -0.18 -1.15 -17.42
CA ARG A 140 -0.22 0.21 -18.00
C ARG A 140 -0.01 1.27 -16.92
N LEU A 141 -0.68 1.14 -15.77
CA LEU A 141 -0.51 2.06 -14.64
C LEU A 141 0.95 2.03 -14.13
N SER A 142 1.52 0.84 -13.97
CA SER A 142 2.90 0.69 -13.52
C SER A 142 3.91 1.30 -14.50
N ALA A 143 3.65 1.25 -15.81
CA ALA A 143 4.48 1.90 -16.82
C ALA A 143 4.38 3.44 -16.71
N ARG A 144 3.16 3.97 -16.55
CA ARG A 144 2.94 5.42 -16.36
C ARG A 144 3.57 5.94 -15.07
N LEU A 145 3.46 5.20 -13.98
CA LEU A 145 4.10 5.59 -12.71
C LEU A 145 5.63 5.57 -12.82
N LYS A 146 6.20 4.67 -13.61
CA LYS A 146 7.64 4.65 -13.90
C LYS A 146 8.08 5.88 -14.71
N GLU A 147 7.29 6.28 -15.71
CA GLU A 147 7.52 7.52 -16.48
C GLU A 147 7.45 8.75 -15.56
N TYR A 148 6.47 8.77 -14.65
CA TYR A 148 6.33 9.83 -13.65
C TYR A 148 7.53 9.89 -12.70
N GLU A 149 8.01 8.76 -12.19
CA GLU A 149 9.22 8.66 -11.36
C GLU A 149 10.44 9.20 -12.12
N GLU A 150 10.59 8.86 -13.42
CA GLU A 150 11.65 9.40 -14.27
C GLU A 150 11.56 10.93 -14.41
N ILE A 151 10.35 11.49 -14.58
CA ILE A 151 10.14 12.95 -14.62
C ILE A 151 10.58 13.61 -13.32
N LEU A 152 10.22 13.05 -12.16
CA LEU A 152 10.62 13.58 -10.85
C LEU A 152 12.15 13.63 -10.70
N ASP A 153 12.83 12.53 -11.04
CA ASP A 153 14.29 12.43 -11.01
C ASP A 153 14.97 13.44 -11.97
N LEU A 154 14.44 13.60 -13.18
CA LEU A 154 14.94 14.57 -14.14
C LEU A 154 14.74 16.03 -13.68
N LYS A 155 13.60 16.33 -13.06
CA LYS A 155 13.32 17.66 -12.49
C LYS A 155 14.26 17.97 -11.32
N GLU A 156 14.48 17.02 -10.42
CA GLU A 156 15.42 17.17 -9.30
C GLU A 156 16.85 17.42 -9.80
N ARG A 157 17.31 16.64 -10.80
CA ARG A 157 18.61 16.85 -11.44
C ARG A 157 18.71 18.22 -12.09
N LYS A 158 17.66 18.68 -12.77
CA LYS A 158 17.63 20.02 -13.38
C LYS A 158 17.73 21.11 -12.33
N GLU A 159 17.00 20.98 -11.22
CA GLU A 159 17.05 21.92 -10.11
C GLU A 159 18.45 21.98 -9.50
N THR A 160 19.06 20.82 -9.24
CA THR A 160 20.43 20.72 -8.73
C THR A 160 21.44 21.42 -9.66
N LEU A 161 21.36 21.18 -10.98
CA LEU A 161 22.21 21.86 -11.96
C LEU A 161 21.98 23.37 -11.96
N THR A 162 20.74 23.81 -11.85
CA THR A 162 20.39 25.23 -11.79
C THR A 162 21.03 25.91 -10.56
N HIS A 163 20.98 25.24 -9.40
CA HIS A 163 21.64 25.75 -8.19
C HIS A 163 23.14 25.80 -8.34
N LEU A 164 23.78 24.78 -8.92
CA LEU A 164 25.22 24.76 -9.17
C LEU A 164 25.65 25.88 -10.14
N MET A 165 24.87 26.13 -11.18
CA MET A 165 25.17 27.23 -12.15
C MET A 165 25.08 28.59 -11.46
N LYS A 166 24.04 28.84 -10.65
CA LYS A 166 23.92 30.09 -9.87
C LYS A 166 25.08 30.27 -8.88
N TYR A 167 25.47 29.21 -8.19
CA TYR A 167 26.58 29.22 -7.25
C TYR A 167 27.89 29.56 -7.97
N GLN A 168 28.18 28.96 -9.13
CA GLN A 168 29.35 29.23 -9.92
C GLN A 168 29.39 30.67 -10.44
N GLU A 169 28.26 31.22 -10.89
CA GLU A 169 28.14 32.61 -11.31
C GLU A 169 28.43 33.56 -10.15
N HIS A 170 27.88 33.29 -8.98
CA HIS A 170 28.18 34.06 -7.75
C HIS A 170 29.65 34.01 -7.39
N MET A 171 30.31 32.84 -7.45
CA MET A 171 31.76 32.69 -7.20
C MET A 171 32.60 33.41 -8.22
N LYS A 172 32.24 33.38 -9.51
CA LYS A 172 32.95 34.19 -10.57
C LYS A 172 32.90 35.67 -10.24
N ASN A 173 31.76 36.19 -9.89
CA ASN A 173 31.55 37.59 -9.58
C ASN A 173 32.28 38.03 -8.31
N THR A 174 32.35 37.15 -7.30
CA THR A 174 32.95 37.45 -5.99
C THR A 174 34.47 37.30 -5.99
N MET A 175 35.01 36.27 -6.69
CA MET A 175 36.42 35.90 -6.63
C MET A 175 37.24 36.29 -7.89
N LYS A 176 36.61 36.93 -8.88
CA LYS A 176 37.27 37.30 -10.19
C LYS A 176 38.00 36.12 -10.86
N LEU A 177 37.44 34.89 -10.71
CA LEU A 177 38.02 33.69 -11.29
C LEU A 177 37.80 33.64 -12.81
N LEU A 178 38.75 33.06 -13.51
CA LEU A 178 38.70 32.84 -14.98
C LEU A 178 37.43 32.03 -15.37
N PRO A 179 36.88 32.29 -16.59
CA PRO A 179 35.65 31.64 -17.03
C PRO A 179 35.86 30.14 -17.13
N PHE A 180 35.20 29.39 -16.23
CA PHE A 180 35.05 27.94 -16.35
C PHE A 180 34.12 27.65 -17.52
N GLN A 181 34.35 26.54 -18.23
CA GLN A 181 33.56 26.14 -19.41
C GLN A 181 32.08 25.94 -19.04
N THR A 182 31.24 26.95 -19.32
CA THR A 182 29.79 26.92 -19.07
C THR A 182 29.01 26.10 -20.11
N ASP A 183 29.64 25.75 -21.25
CA ASP A 183 28.97 25.08 -22.36
C ASP A 183 28.50 23.65 -22.04
N LEU A 184 29.23 22.92 -21.22
CA LEU A 184 28.87 21.54 -20.85
C LEU A 184 27.59 21.49 -20.01
N GLN A 185 27.39 22.44 -19.11
CA GLN A 185 26.20 22.53 -18.25
C GLN A 185 24.96 22.96 -19.04
N GLY A 186 25.13 23.92 -19.95
CA GLY A 186 24.06 24.30 -20.88
C GLY A 186 23.59 23.14 -21.76
N TYR A 187 24.53 22.35 -22.26
CA TYR A 187 24.20 21.13 -23.01
C TYR A 187 23.45 20.08 -22.15
N GLN A 188 23.89 19.87 -20.92
CA GLN A 188 23.21 18.96 -20.01
C GLN A 188 21.77 19.42 -19.69
N MET A 189 21.56 20.72 -19.46
CA MET A 189 20.23 21.29 -19.23
C MET A 189 19.29 21.07 -20.43
N GLN A 190 19.77 21.36 -21.64
CA GLN A 190 18.98 21.10 -22.86
C GLN A 190 18.65 19.64 -23.06
N LYS A 191 19.53 18.72 -22.71
CA LYS A 191 19.28 17.29 -22.78
C LYS A 191 18.20 16.85 -21.79
N LEU A 192 18.21 17.38 -20.57
CA LEU A 192 17.17 17.13 -19.56
C LEU A 192 15.81 17.67 -20.04
N ASP A 193 15.77 18.91 -20.55
CA ASP A 193 14.52 19.52 -21.05
C ASP A 193 13.94 18.72 -22.22
N LYS A 194 14.77 18.30 -23.18
CA LYS A 194 14.32 17.43 -24.28
C LYS A 194 13.76 16.10 -23.78
N ARG A 195 14.35 15.50 -22.75
CA ARG A 195 13.87 14.23 -22.20
C ARG A 195 12.56 14.41 -21.45
N ILE A 196 12.43 15.44 -20.62
CA ILE A 196 11.18 15.79 -19.92
C ILE A 196 10.06 16.05 -20.95
N ALA A 197 10.33 16.83 -21.99
CA ALA A 197 9.36 17.11 -23.04
C ALA A 197 8.95 15.85 -23.83
N ALA A 198 9.89 14.91 -24.04
CA ALA A 198 9.60 13.66 -24.74
C ALA A 198 8.69 12.71 -23.95
N ILE A 199 8.78 12.70 -22.61
CA ILE A 199 7.87 11.92 -21.77
C ILE A 199 6.49 12.58 -21.72
N GLY A 200 6.44 13.91 -21.75
CA GLY A 200 5.21 14.69 -21.66
C GLY A 200 4.68 14.83 -20.23
N GLU A 201 3.50 15.43 -20.11
CA GLU A 201 2.83 15.61 -18.83
C GLU A 201 2.03 14.35 -18.46
N ILE A 202 2.16 13.91 -17.22
CA ILE A 202 1.37 12.82 -16.66
C ILE A 202 0.47 13.43 -15.57
N SER A 203 -0.84 13.35 -15.78
CA SER A 203 -1.82 13.90 -14.85
C SER A 203 -2.38 12.83 -13.91
N ASP A 204 -2.89 13.27 -12.76
CA ASP A 204 -3.67 12.42 -11.85
C ASP A 204 -4.85 11.77 -12.59
N ALA A 205 -5.49 12.50 -13.52
CA ALA A 205 -6.63 12.00 -14.28
C ALA A 205 -6.25 10.81 -15.18
N ASP A 206 -5.08 10.83 -15.82
CA ASP A 206 -4.61 9.73 -16.67
C ASP A 206 -4.36 8.47 -15.85
N ALA A 207 -3.72 8.62 -14.69
CA ALA A 207 -3.50 7.50 -13.78
C ALA A 207 -4.82 6.94 -13.23
N MET A 208 -5.75 7.82 -12.87
CA MET A 208 -7.07 7.43 -12.35
C MET A 208 -7.92 6.67 -13.38
N GLN A 209 -7.75 6.91 -14.69
CA GLN A 209 -8.45 6.14 -15.73
C GLN A 209 -8.00 4.68 -15.80
N LEU A 210 -6.78 4.38 -15.38
CA LEU A 210 -6.21 3.02 -15.36
C LEU A 210 -6.59 2.23 -14.11
N LEU A 211 -7.09 2.91 -13.06
CA LEU A 211 -7.63 2.25 -11.87
C LEU A 211 -9.03 1.71 -12.13
N ASP A 212 -9.35 0.60 -11.49
CA ASP A 212 -10.73 0.10 -11.52
C ASP A 212 -11.63 0.99 -10.66
N ARG A 213 -12.64 1.60 -11.30
CA ARG A 213 -13.45 2.67 -10.68
C ARG A 213 -14.80 2.21 -10.19
N ASN A 214 -15.19 0.96 -10.44
CA ASN A 214 -16.46 0.47 -9.96
C ASN A 214 -16.37 0.18 -8.46
N GLU A 215 -16.84 1.14 -7.67
CA GLU A 215 -16.77 1.08 -6.21
C GLU A 215 -17.58 -0.08 -5.64
N ASP A 216 -18.79 -0.31 -6.16
CA ASP A 216 -19.63 -1.42 -5.71
C ASP A 216 -18.96 -2.77 -5.97
N GLU A 217 -18.36 -2.98 -7.16
CA GLU A 217 -17.61 -4.20 -7.46
C GLU A 217 -16.39 -4.38 -6.57
N PHE A 218 -15.70 -3.28 -6.25
CA PHE A 218 -14.52 -3.33 -5.38
C PHE A 218 -14.90 -3.70 -3.94
N TYR A 219 -15.92 -3.07 -3.37
CA TYR A 219 -16.41 -3.40 -2.03
C TYR A 219 -17.05 -4.80 -2.00
N GLN A 220 -17.73 -5.23 -3.05
CA GLN A 220 -18.20 -6.60 -3.23
C GLN A 220 -17.04 -7.60 -3.17
N TYR A 221 -15.95 -7.32 -3.90
CA TYR A 221 -14.75 -8.15 -3.89
C TYR A 221 -14.16 -8.23 -2.48
N LEU A 222 -13.98 -7.09 -1.80
CA LEU A 222 -13.46 -7.06 -0.43
C LEU A 222 -14.34 -7.90 0.51
N PHE A 223 -15.65 -7.75 0.42
CA PHE A 223 -16.59 -8.47 1.27
C PHE A 223 -16.47 -9.99 1.09
N TYR A 224 -16.60 -10.48 -0.13
CA TYR A 224 -16.58 -11.93 -0.38
C TYR A 224 -15.20 -12.54 -0.20
N THR A 225 -14.14 -11.83 -0.57
CA THR A 225 -12.77 -12.31 -0.37
C THR A 225 -12.42 -12.35 1.11
N SER A 226 -12.74 -11.33 1.88
CA SER A 226 -12.57 -11.31 3.33
C SER A 226 -13.35 -12.44 4.01
N ALA A 227 -14.61 -12.62 3.65
CA ALA A 227 -15.43 -13.70 4.19
C ALA A 227 -14.85 -15.09 3.86
N ARG A 228 -14.26 -15.26 2.67
CA ARG A 228 -13.58 -16.50 2.27
C ARG A 228 -12.35 -16.78 3.14
N TYR A 229 -11.54 -15.75 3.43
CA TYR A 229 -10.40 -15.88 4.33
C TYR A 229 -10.82 -16.28 5.74
N ILE A 230 -11.87 -15.67 6.28
CA ILE A 230 -12.36 -16.03 7.62
C ILE A 230 -12.97 -17.44 7.62
N LYS A 231 -13.74 -17.83 6.59
CA LYS A 231 -14.26 -19.21 6.48
C LYS A 231 -13.15 -20.26 6.36
N ALA A 232 -12.02 -19.91 5.76
CA ALA A 232 -10.89 -20.83 5.68
C ALA A 232 -10.32 -21.23 7.05
N LEU A 233 -10.59 -20.46 8.12
CA LEU A 233 -10.26 -20.87 9.49
C LEU A 233 -10.96 -22.16 9.93
N GLU A 234 -12.06 -22.55 9.28
CA GLU A 234 -12.74 -23.82 9.54
C GLU A 234 -12.06 -25.03 8.88
N GLU A 235 -11.05 -24.82 8.02
CA GLU A 235 -10.28 -25.90 7.41
C GLU A 235 -9.46 -26.67 8.46
N PRO A 236 -9.20 -27.99 8.24
CA PRO A 236 -8.47 -28.83 9.19
C PRO A 236 -7.10 -28.30 9.60
N LYS A 237 -6.40 -27.61 8.68
CA LYS A 237 -5.06 -27.02 8.96
C LYS A 237 -5.06 -25.98 10.07
N PHE A 238 -6.21 -25.37 10.41
CA PHE A 238 -6.36 -24.38 11.48
C PHE A 238 -6.99 -24.95 12.77
N GLN A 239 -7.05 -26.28 12.90
CA GLN A 239 -7.68 -26.92 14.07
C GLN A 239 -7.01 -26.47 15.40
N GLU A 240 -5.68 -26.38 15.45
CA GLU A 240 -4.96 -25.93 16.65
C GLU A 240 -5.38 -24.49 17.02
N LEU A 241 -5.47 -23.58 16.03
CA LEU A 241 -5.93 -22.21 16.26
C LEU A 241 -7.37 -22.17 16.78
N ARG A 242 -8.29 -22.95 16.18
CA ARG A 242 -9.69 -23.01 16.63
C ARG A 242 -9.80 -23.49 18.08
N GLN A 243 -9.03 -24.50 18.47
CA GLN A 243 -9.03 -24.98 19.85
C GLN A 243 -8.63 -23.88 20.84
N ILE A 244 -7.69 -23.01 20.46
CA ILE A 244 -7.31 -21.84 21.25
C ILE A 244 -8.43 -20.81 21.27
N LEU A 245 -9.03 -20.49 20.12
CA LEU A 245 -10.09 -19.49 19.98
C LEU A 245 -11.39 -19.87 20.71
N ASP A 246 -11.69 -21.15 20.78
CA ASP A 246 -12.91 -21.72 21.39
C ASP A 246 -12.68 -22.19 22.85
N SER A 247 -11.50 -21.93 23.41
CA SER A 247 -11.13 -22.34 24.78
C SER A 247 -11.71 -21.39 25.84
N ASP A 248 -12.21 -21.96 26.94
CA ASP A 248 -12.69 -21.23 28.12
C ASP A 248 -11.57 -21.02 29.19
N GLU A 249 -10.32 -21.13 28.79
CA GLU A 249 -9.17 -20.95 29.68
C GLU A 249 -9.03 -19.52 30.20
N THR A 250 -8.22 -19.35 31.25
CA THR A 250 -7.94 -18.01 31.79
C THR A 250 -7.30 -17.11 30.74
N PRO A 251 -7.58 -15.78 30.75
CA PRO A 251 -7.04 -14.84 29.78
C PRO A 251 -5.54 -14.92 29.59
N GLU A 252 -4.76 -15.08 30.66
CA GLU A 252 -3.32 -15.18 30.61
C GLU A 252 -2.84 -16.44 29.86
N LYS A 253 -3.49 -17.58 30.13
CA LYS A 253 -3.16 -18.85 29.46
C LYS A 253 -3.54 -18.80 27.99
N LEU A 254 -4.72 -18.29 27.68
CA LEU A 254 -5.21 -18.13 26.32
C LEU A 254 -4.30 -17.24 25.48
N VAL A 255 -3.86 -16.10 26.01
CA VAL A 255 -2.91 -15.19 25.35
C VAL A 255 -1.56 -15.85 25.13
N ASN A 256 -1.07 -16.62 26.10
CA ASN A 256 0.19 -17.35 25.95
C ASN A 256 0.11 -18.42 24.86
N GLU A 257 -0.96 -19.18 24.79
CA GLU A 257 -1.18 -20.20 23.74
C GLU A 257 -1.33 -19.57 22.37
N PHE A 258 -2.10 -18.48 22.26
CA PHE A 258 -2.26 -17.74 21.01
C PHE A 258 -0.92 -17.17 20.52
N ASN A 259 -0.16 -16.53 21.38
CA ASN A 259 1.16 -16.01 21.02
C ASN A 259 2.15 -17.12 20.62
N LYS A 260 2.08 -18.27 21.27
CA LYS A 260 2.89 -19.45 20.91
C LYS A 260 2.53 -19.98 19.53
N TYR A 261 1.22 -20.06 19.22
CA TYR A 261 0.74 -20.45 17.91
C TYR A 261 1.21 -19.48 16.82
N MET A 262 1.08 -18.16 17.04
CA MET A 262 1.50 -17.14 16.08
C MET A 262 3.00 -17.23 15.77
N ARG A 263 3.85 -17.38 16.78
CA ARG A 263 5.30 -17.56 16.59
C ARG A 263 5.66 -18.83 15.82
N LYS A 264 4.91 -19.91 16.01
CA LYS A 264 5.10 -21.18 15.30
C LYS A 264 4.73 -21.02 13.80
N SER A 265 3.69 -20.26 13.49
CA SER A 265 3.22 -20.01 12.12
C SER A 265 4.12 -19.05 11.34
N GLU A 266 4.91 -18.19 12.01
CA GLU A 266 5.88 -17.31 11.36
C GLU A 266 7.13 -18.06 10.84
N ASN A 267 7.38 -19.27 11.31
CA ASN A 267 8.53 -20.11 10.95
C ASN A 267 8.22 -21.14 9.85
N VAL A 268 7.05 -21.07 9.23
CA VAL A 268 6.62 -21.90 8.10
C VAL A 268 6.45 -21.02 6.86
#